data_af5a13ad28014895266c363916be29b7
#
_entry.id   af5a13ad28014895266c363916be29b7
#
_cell.length_a   1.000
_cell.length_b   1.000
_cell.length_c   1.000
_cell.angle_alpha   90.00
_cell.angle_beta   90.00
_cell.angle_gamma   90.00
#
_symmetry.space_group_name_H-M   'P 1'
#
loop_
_entity.id
_entity.type
_entity.pdbx_description
1 polymer ?
#
loop_
_entity_poly.entity_id
_entity_poly.type
_entity_poly.pdbx_seq_one_letter_code
_entity_poly.pdbx_strand_id
1 'polypeptide(L)'
;MSDQQRGPSTRAVHAGLPPAEQGTPLTPGPVLAAPFHLQGAKDAAPYGYGRDGNPTWTAVERAIGELDGGETVLFGAGMAAVCAVLEPALGPGDVLVVVEDGYPGVRGVARDRLAPRGVEVRFVPTDSEAIVAACEGATLAWIETPSNPALDVADVAAVAGAVHAQGGRLAVDNTLATPLGQRPLDLGADAAMLSATKALSGHSDLVLGAVSVRDPEWAARLRAHRSQGGAIAGPFEAWMLHRSLATLALRLERQSANALALALWLRERPEVLDVRHPGLADHPHHAIAVRQMQSFGPLVGFTLDGAERAQRFLAGLELVAEATSFGGVHSTAERRARWGTDAVADGFIRFSAGCEDLADLQADLARALEEG
;
A
#
# COMPACT_ATOMS: atom_id res chain seq x y z
N MET A 1 -28.86 -3.93 -8.73
CA MET A 1 -27.44 -4.04 -9.15
C MET A 1 -26.68 -4.71 -8.00
N SER A 2 -26.00 -5.82 -8.25
CA SER A 2 -25.07 -6.39 -7.26
C SER A 2 -23.88 -5.42 -7.04
N ASP A 3 -23.23 -5.49 -5.86
CA ASP A 3 -22.09 -4.59 -5.56
C ASP A 3 -20.94 -4.72 -6.58
N GLN A 4 -20.78 -5.90 -7.20
CA GLN A 4 -19.81 -6.14 -8.27
C GLN A 4 -20.11 -5.37 -9.59
N GLN A 5 -21.33 -4.90 -9.78
CA GLN A 5 -21.74 -4.11 -10.97
C GLN A 5 -21.58 -2.61 -10.79
N ARG A 6 -21.23 -2.16 -9.57
CA ARG A 6 -21.01 -0.73 -9.27
C ARG A 6 -19.59 -0.31 -9.62
N GLY A 7 -19.44 0.89 -10.16
CA GLY A 7 -18.14 1.49 -10.44
C GLY A 7 -17.32 1.74 -9.15
N PRO A 8 -15.98 1.89 -9.27
CA PRO A 8 -15.07 2.00 -8.13
C PRO A 8 -15.41 3.17 -7.19
N SER A 9 -15.80 4.33 -7.72
CA SER A 9 -16.20 5.49 -6.91
C SER A 9 -17.44 5.22 -6.07
N THR A 10 -18.46 4.58 -6.65
CA THR A 10 -19.68 4.19 -5.92
C THR A 10 -19.37 3.19 -4.82
N ARG A 11 -18.51 2.19 -5.11
CA ARG A 11 -18.07 1.21 -4.10
C ARG A 11 -17.34 1.89 -2.94
N ALA A 12 -16.41 2.79 -3.22
CA ALA A 12 -15.65 3.52 -2.19
C ALA A 12 -16.58 4.36 -1.27
N VAL A 13 -17.58 5.03 -1.84
CA VAL A 13 -18.53 5.87 -1.07
C VAL A 13 -19.45 5.03 -0.17
N HIS A 14 -19.83 3.82 -0.60
CA HIS A 14 -20.78 2.97 0.12
C HIS A 14 -20.15 1.84 0.93
N ALA A 15 -18.84 1.61 0.79
CA ALA A 15 -18.14 0.51 1.44
C ALA A 15 -18.27 0.58 2.96
N GLY A 16 -18.63 -0.54 3.58
CA GLY A 16 -18.71 -0.68 5.04
C GLY A 16 -19.87 0.07 5.71
N LEU A 17 -20.78 0.72 4.97
CA LEU A 17 -21.95 1.36 5.57
C LEU A 17 -22.90 0.31 6.19
N PRO A 18 -23.50 0.60 7.36
CA PRO A 18 -24.48 -0.30 7.97
C PRO A 18 -25.77 -0.34 7.14
N PRO A 19 -26.62 -1.36 7.34
CA PRO A 19 -27.98 -1.35 6.83
C PRO A 19 -28.73 -0.10 7.26
N ALA A 20 -29.62 0.43 6.39
CA ALA A 20 -30.42 1.60 6.70
C ALA A 20 -31.49 1.23 7.73
N GLU A 21 -31.44 1.86 8.89
CA GLU A 21 -32.45 1.75 9.95
C GLU A 21 -32.94 3.14 10.35
N GLN A 22 -34.26 3.30 10.52
CA GLN A 22 -34.85 4.61 10.86
C GLN A 22 -34.29 5.13 12.19
N GLY A 23 -33.76 6.33 12.18
CA GLY A 23 -33.21 7.00 13.38
C GLY A 23 -31.73 6.70 13.65
N THR A 24 -31.10 5.82 12.88
CA THR A 24 -29.65 5.59 12.99
C THR A 24 -28.87 6.57 12.11
N PRO A 25 -27.63 6.95 12.52
CA PRO A 25 -26.76 7.76 11.68
C PRO A 25 -26.42 7.05 10.35
N LEU A 26 -26.34 7.81 9.26
CA LEU A 26 -25.89 7.29 7.96
C LEU A 26 -24.49 6.66 8.05
N THR A 27 -23.58 7.32 8.78
CA THR A 27 -22.23 6.82 9.05
C THR A 27 -22.08 6.62 10.56
N PRO A 28 -21.71 5.40 11.03
CA PRO A 28 -21.54 5.15 12.46
C PRO A 28 -20.36 5.93 13.01
N GLY A 29 -20.47 6.36 14.27
CA GLY A 29 -19.37 6.95 15.03
C GLY A 29 -18.39 5.90 15.56
N PRO A 30 -17.25 6.32 16.15
CA PRO A 30 -16.32 5.40 16.77
C PRO A 30 -16.87 4.81 18.08
N VAL A 31 -16.65 3.51 18.28
CA VAL A 31 -17.01 2.82 19.52
C VAL A 31 -15.77 2.70 20.41
N LEU A 32 -15.67 3.57 21.42
CA LEU A 32 -14.55 3.62 22.36
C LEU A 32 -14.85 2.69 23.56
N ALA A 33 -14.67 1.39 23.37
CA ALA A 33 -14.93 0.38 24.39
C ALA A 33 -13.78 -0.61 24.52
N ALA A 34 -13.28 -0.83 25.76
CA ALA A 34 -12.42 -1.96 26.09
C ALA A 34 -13.27 -3.20 26.47
N PRO A 35 -14.14 -3.18 27.50
CA PRO A 35 -15.07 -4.25 27.78
C PRO A 35 -16.43 -4.03 27.11
N PHE A 36 -17.10 -5.12 26.78
CA PHE A 36 -18.49 -5.16 26.35
C PHE A 36 -19.32 -5.94 27.37
N HIS A 37 -20.63 -5.72 27.43
CA HIS A 37 -21.52 -6.53 28.26
C HIS A 37 -21.56 -7.97 27.76
N LEU A 38 -21.31 -8.94 28.66
CA LEU A 38 -21.31 -10.37 28.38
C LEU A 38 -22.34 -11.06 29.30
N GLN A 39 -23.62 -11.03 28.89
CA GLN A 39 -24.67 -11.73 29.56
C GLN A 39 -24.99 -13.03 28.81
N GLY A 40 -25.01 -14.16 29.53
CA GLY A 40 -25.28 -15.47 28.93
C GLY A 40 -24.04 -16.17 28.36
N ALA A 41 -24.22 -16.89 27.25
CA ALA A 41 -23.14 -17.65 26.62
C ALA A 41 -22.11 -16.71 25.97
N LYS A 42 -20.82 -17.07 26.04
CA LYS A 42 -19.72 -16.29 25.48
C LYS A 42 -19.92 -15.92 24.00
N ASP A 43 -20.51 -16.85 23.23
CA ASP A 43 -20.69 -16.72 21.78
C ASP A 43 -22.01 -16.04 21.40
N ALA A 44 -22.81 -15.60 22.40
CA ALA A 44 -24.07 -14.90 22.16
C ALA A 44 -23.90 -13.43 21.72
N ALA A 45 -22.68 -12.88 21.83
CA ALA A 45 -22.37 -11.51 21.44
C ALA A 45 -21.18 -11.47 20.50
N PRO A 46 -21.19 -10.57 19.45
CA PRO A 46 -20.09 -10.47 18.49
C PRO A 46 -18.82 -9.86 19.09
N TYR A 47 -18.93 -9.13 20.21
CA TYR A 47 -17.82 -8.43 20.87
C TYR A 47 -17.82 -8.71 22.37
N GLY A 48 -16.65 -9.04 22.92
CA GLY A 48 -16.46 -9.26 24.35
C GLY A 48 -15.38 -8.35 24.95
N TYR A 49 -14.30 -8.17 24.23
CA TYR A 49 -13.18 -7.34 24.66
C TYR A 49 -12.54 -6.63 23.44
N GLY A 50 -12.24 -5.36 23.60
CA GLY A 50 -11.81 -4.46 22.51
C GLY A 50 -10.49 -4.84 21.82
N ARG A 51 -9.62 -5.67 22.44
CA ARG A 51 -8.44 -6.22 21.77
C ARG A 51 -8.78 -7.32 20.77
N ASP A 52 -9.86 -8.04 21.00
CA ASP A 52 -10.26 -9.17 20.15
C ASP A 52 -11.18 -8.73 19.02
N GLY A 53 -12.00 -7.69 19.24
CA GLY A 53 -12.91 -7.14 18.24
C GLY A 53 -13.53 -5.81 18.68
N ASN A 54 -13.85 -4.97 17.68
CA ASN A 54 -14.50 -3.68 17.90
C ASN A 54 -15.41 -3.36 16.70
N PRO A 55 -16.65 -2.85 16.90
CA PRO A 55 -17.57 -2.52 15.81
C PRO A 55 -16.96 -1.57 14.78
N THR A 56 -16.11 -0.62 15.22
CA THR A 56 -15.45 0.33 14.33
C THR A 56 -14.45 -0.37 13.42
N TRP A 57 -13.69 -1.35 13.92
CA TRP A 57 -12.80 -2.16 13.09
C TRP A 57 -13.59 -2.96 12.07
N THR A 58 -14.67 -3.61 12.50
CA THR A 58 -15.53 -4.41 11.61
C THR A 58 -16.05 -3.59 10.43
N ALA A 59 -16.44 -2.33 10.66
CA ALA A 59 -16.89 -1.44 9.59
C ALA A 59 -15.77 -1.16 8.58
N VAL A 60 -14.55 -0.84 9.06
CA VAL A 60 -13.38 -0.58 8.20
C VAL A 60 -12.91 -1.84 7.48
N GLU A 61 -12.82 -2.97 8.21
CA GLU A 61 -12.42 -4.25 7.65
C GLU A 61 -13.38 -4.67 6.52
N ARG A 62 -14.68 -4.49 6.72
CA ARG A 62 -15.69 -4.72 5.68
C ARG A 62 -15.49 -3.77 4.50
N ALA A 63 -15.27 -2.48 4.75
CA ALA A 63 -15.07 -1.49 3.70
C ALA A 63 -13.87 -1.82 2.80
N ILE A 64 -12.72 -2.12 3.41
CA ILE A 64 -11.51 -2.50 2.65
C ILE A 64 -11.73 -3.84 1.95
N GLY A 65 -12.35 -4.83 2.62
CA GLY A 65 -12.64 -6.14 2.06
C GLY A 65 -13.56 -6.08 0.83
N GLU A 66 -14.57 -5.23 0.83
CA GLU A 66 -15.44 -4.97 -0.33
C GLU A 66 -14.65 -4.39 -1.52
N LEU A 67 -13.64 -3.55 -1.26
CA LEU A 67 -12.79 -2.97 -2.28
C LEU A 67 -11.75 -3.98 -2.81
N ASP A 68 -11.07 -4.72 -1.94
CA ASP A 68 -10.05 -5.71 -2.29
C ASP A 68 -10.64 -7.03 -2.83
N GLY A 69 -11.87 -7.38 -2.45
CA GLY A 69 -12.51 -8.63 -2.82
C GLY A 69 -12.13 -9.82 -1.94
N GLY A 70 -11.89 -9.58 -0.64
CA GLY A 70 -11.52 -10.55 0.37
C GLY A 70 -12.00 -10.20 1.76
N GLU A 71 -11.66 -11.01 2.74
CA GLU A 71 -11.85 -10.75 4.15
C GLU A 71 -10.65 -9.98 4.69
N THR A 72 -10.86 -8.82 5.31
CA THR A 72 -9.79 -7.92 5.76
C THR A 72 -9.59 -7.99 7.28
N VAL A 73 -8.34 -7.86 7.71
CA VAL A 73 -7.95 -7.68 9.11
C VAL A 73 -7.15 -6.40 9.24
N LEU A 74 -7.61 -5.50 10.13
CA LEU A 74 -6.99 -4.20 10.40
C LEU A 74 -5.92 -4.31 11.49
N PHE A 75 -4.81 -3.55 11.33
CA PHE A 75 -3.67 -3.50 12.24
C PHE A 75 -3.31 -2.07 12.59
N GLY A 76 -2.65 -1.87 13.74
CA GLY A 76 -2.19 -0.57 14.22
C GLY A 76 -1.06 0.08 13.39
N ALA A 77 -0.49 -0.61 12.42
CA ALA A 77 0.52 -0.08 11.51
C ALA A 77 0.69 -0.99 10.28
N GLY A 78 1.22 -0.45 9.16
CA GLY A 78 1.60 -1.26 8.00
C GLY A 78 2.60 -2.36 8.35
N MET A 79 3.63 -2.07 9.15
CA MET A 79 4.60 -3.08 9.59
C MET A 79 3.99 -4.17 10.47
N ALA A 80 2.96 -3.86 11.26
CA ALA A 80 2.23 -4.88 12.00
C ALA A 80 1.48 -5.84 11.06
N ALA A 81 0.92 -5.33 9.97
CA ALA A 81 0.31 -6.13 8.90
C ALA A 81 1.35 -7.01 8.18
N VAL A 82 2.53 -6.46 7.84
CA VAL A 82 3.67 -7.22 7.28
C VAL A 82 4.06 -8.38 8.18
N CYS A 83 4.30 -8.12 9.48
CA CYS A 83 4.68 -9.16 10.44
C CYS A 83 3.60 -10.23 10.59
N ALA A 84 2.31 -9.84 10.54
CA ALA A 84 1.19 -10.77 10.66
C ALA A 84 1.08 -11.74 9.45
N VAL A 85 1.54 -11.31 8.27
CA VAL A 85 1.63 -12.18 7.09
C VAL A 85 2.86 -13.08 7.17
N LEU A 86 4.03 -12.50 7.43
CA LEU A 86 5.32 -13.20 7.28
C LEU A 86 5.63 -14.16 8.43
N GLU A 87 5.48 -13.71 9.69
CA GLU A 87 5.97 -14.46 10.84
C GLU A 87 5.23 -15.76 11.13
N PRO A 88 3.88 -15.80 11.05
CA PRO A 88 3.15 -17.06 11.26
C PRO A 88 3.19 -18.02 10.07
N ALA A 89 3.58 -17.53 8.89
CA ALA A 89 3.62 -18.31 7.67
C ALA A 89 4.94 -19.07 7.46
N LEU A 90 6.02 -18.66 8.15
CA LEU A 90 7.37 -19.08 7.87
C LEU A 90 8.09 -19.61 9.12
N GLY A 91 8.67 -20.79 9.00
CA GLY A 91 9.49 -21.46 10.01
C GLY A 91 10.86 -21.93 9.47
N PRO A 92 11.66 -22.62 10.30
CA PRO A 92 12.94 -23.16 9.86
C PRO A 92 12.81 -24.10 8.65
N GLY A 93 13.59 -23.85 7.62
CA GLY A 93 13.58 -24.63 6.38
C GLY A 93 12.60 -24.14 5.30
N ASP A 94 11.71 -23.19 5.63
CA ASP A 94 10.87 -22.52 4.64
C ASP A 94 11.67 -21.53 3.79
N VAL A 95 11.19 -21.27 2.56
CA VAL A 95 11.80 -20.34 1.61
C VAL A 95 10.89 -19.14 1.42
N LEU A 96 11.45 -17.94 1.63
CA LEU A 96 10.82 -16.65 1.37
C LEU A 96 11.49 -15.96 0.19
N VAL A 97 10.74 -15.65 -0.85
CA VAL A 97 11.16 -14.76 -1.95
C VAL A 97 10.69 -13.34 -1.63
N VAL A 98 11.60 -12.36 -1.67
CA VAL A 98 11.31 -10.94 -1.38
C VAL A 98 11.95 -10.06 -2.43
N VAL A 99 11.22 -9.03 -2.92
CA VAL A 99 11.82 -8.02 -3.80
C VAL A 99 12.82 -7.16 -3.04
N GLU A 100 14.01 -6.97 -3.63
CA GLU A 100 15.12 -6.26 -2.98
C GLU A 100 15.00 -4.74 -3.01
N ASP A 101 14.21 -4.20 -3.92
CA ASP A 101 13.92 -2.79 -4.11
C ASP A 101 12.55 -2.36 -3.50
N GLY A 102 11.87 -3.29 -2.80
CA GLY A 102 10.67 -2.99 -2.03
C GLY A 102 10.96 -2.26 -0.71
N TYR A 103 9.90 -2.01 0.07
CA TYR A 103 9.98 -1.25 1.33
C TYR A 103 11.04 -1.79 2.29
N PRO A 104 11.98 -0.94 2.79
CA PRO A 104 13.10 -1.39 3.62
C PRO A 104 12.69 -2.13 4.90
N GLY A 105 11.52 -1.80 5.47
CA GLY A 105 11.01 -2.47 6.67
C GLY A 105 10.73 -3.96 6.45
N VAL A 106 10.22 -4.34 5.28
CA VAL A 106 9.99 -5.76 4.89
C VAL A 106 11.32 -6.49 4.78
N ARG A 107 12.29 -5.89 4.09
CA ARG A 107 13.65 -6.43 3.94
C ARG A 107 14.33 -6.61 5.31
N GLY A 108 14.10 -5.66 6.23
CA GLY A 108 14.57 -5.75 7.62
C GLY A 108 13.94 -6.94 8.35
N VAL A 109 12.63 -7.12 8.29
CA VAL A 109 11.96 -8.30 8.89
C VAL A 109 12.52 -9.61 8.32
N ALA A 110 12.69 -9.70 7.01
CA ALA A 110 13.23 -10.88 6.36
C ALA A 110 14.65 -11.20 6.80
N ARG A 111 15.55 -10.20 6.82
CA ARG A 111 16.97 -10.36 7.15
C ARG A 111 17.21 -10.55 8.65
N ASP A 112 16.55 -9.74 9.50
CA ASP A 112 16.92 -9.60 10.90
C ASP A 112 16.06 -10.48 11.82
N ARG A 113 14.88 -10.92 11.37
CA ARG A 113 13.95 -11.70 12.18
C ARG A 113 13.68 -13.10 11.63
N LEU A 114 13.57 -13.27 10.29
CA LEU A 114 13.24 -14.57 9.69
C LEU A 114 14.47 -15.40 9.36
N ALA A 115 15.47 -14.82 8.70
CA ALA A 115 16.70 -15.55 8.36
C ALA A 115 17.41 -16.14 9.61
N PRO A 116 17.53 -15.43 10.76
CA PRO A 116 18.11 -16.03 11.98
C PRO A 116 17.27 -17.17 12.59
N ARG A 117 16.00 -17.28 12.20
CA ARG A 117 15.10 -18.37 12.61
C ARG A 117 15.17 -19.59 11.69
N GLY A 118 16.08 -19.57 10.69
CA GLY A 118 16.30 -20.66 9.75
C GLY A 118 15.41 -20.60 8.49
N VAL A 119 14.80 -19.46 8.19
CA VAL A 119 14.12 -19.22 6.91
C VAL A 119 15.16 -18.89 5.85
N GLU A 120 15.13 -19.57 4.72
CA GLU A 120 15.91 -19.18 3.54
C GLU A 120 15.27 -17.95 2.90
N VAL A 121 16.00 -16.83 2.81
CA VAL A 121 15.51 -15.58 2.20
C VAL A 121 16.21 -15.33 0.88
N ARG A 122 15.45 -15.25 -0.20
CA ARG A 122 15.92 -14.90 -1.55
C ARG A 122 15.50 -13.49 -1.88
N PHE A 123 16.47 -12.57 -1.94
CA PHE A 123 16.25 -11.21 -2.40
C PHE A 123 16.44 -11.17 -3.92
N VAL A 124 15.45 -10.62 -4.65
CA VAL A 124 15.43 -10.55 -6.11
C VAL A 124 14.96 -9.17 -6.57
N PRO A 125 15.41 -8.67 -7.73
CA PRO A 125 14.89 -7.42 -8.28
C PRO A 125 13.38 -7.52 -8.56
N THR A 126 12.69 -6.38 -8.62
CA THR A 126 11.28 -6.31 -9.07
C THR A 126 11.21 -6.50 -10.59
N ASP A 127 11.57 -7.70 -11.02
CA ASP A 127 11.50 -8.21 -12.38
C ASP A 127 10.73 -9.52 -12.37
N SER A 128 9.71 -9.64 -13.22
CA SER A 128 8.80 -10.80 -13.19
C SER A 128 9.50 -12.13 -13.48
N GLU A 129 10.47 -12.15 -14.39
CA GLU A 129 11.20 -13.39 -14.74
C GLU A 129 12.12 -13.81 -13.59
N ALA A 130 12.81 -12.85 -12.98
CA ALA A 130 13.68 -13.10 -11.82
C ALA A 130 12.88 -13.60 -10.61
N ILE A 131 11.71 -12.99 -10.33
CA ILE A 131 10.83 -13.42 -9.23
C ILE A 131 10.31 -14.83 -9.51
N VAL A 132 9.80 -15.11 -10.72
CA VAL A 132 9.29 -16.43 -11.12
C VAL A 132 10.36 -17.50 -10.97
N ALA A 133 11.58 -17.23 -11.43
CA ALA A 133 12.70 -18.18 -11.30
C ALA A 133 13.05 -18.45 -9.83
N ALA A 134 12.96 -17.46 -8.96
CA ALA A 134 13.24 -17.60 -7.53
C ALA A 134 12.15 -18.36 -6.75
N CYS A 135 10.95 -18.56 -7.34
CA CYS A 135 9.84 -19.26 -6.70
C CYS A 135 10.05 -20.79 -6.61
N GLU A 136 11.10 -21.37 -7.17
CA GLU A 136 11.39 -22.81 -7.02
C GLU A 136 11.52 -23.18 -5.52
N GLY A 137 10.63 -24.06 -5.04
CA GLY A 137 10.57 -24.50 -3.64
C GLY A 137 10.11 -23.40 -2.64
N ALA A 138 9.62 -22.26 -3.11
CA ALA A 138 9.19 -21.17 -2.24
C ALA A 138 7.93 -21.51 -1.45
N THR A 139 7.97 -21.26 -0.13
CA THR A 139 6.80 -21.34 0.77
C THR A 139 5.95 -20.08 0.65
N LEU A 140 6.60 -18.91 0.51
CA LEU A 140 5.94 -17.61 0.36
C LEU A 140 6.76 -16.71 -0.57
N ALA A 141 6.09 -16.07 -1.52
CA ALA A 141 6.62 -14.92 -2.23
C ALA A 141 5.96 -13.64 -1.70
N TRP A 142 6.77 -12.64 -1.40
CA TRP A 142 6.34 -11.29 -1.07
C TRP A 142 6.83 -10.32 -2.13
N ILE A 143 5.90 -9.68 -2.82
CA ILE A 143 6.22 -8.65 -3.80
C ILE A 143 5.55 -7.32 -3.43
N GLU A 144 6.17 -6.22 -3.82
CA GLU A 144 5.61 -4.87 -3.78
C GLU A 144 5.51 -4.36 -5.21
N THR A 145 4.31 -4.05 -5.67
CA THR A 145 4.07 -3.65 -7.05
C THR A 145 2.94 -2.63 -7.19
N PRO A 146 3.22 -1.40 -7.73
CA PRO A 146 4.55 -0.90 -8.09
C PRO A 146 5.52 -0.81 -6.90
N SER A 147 6.81 -1.02 -7.12
CA SER A 147 7.83 -0.93 -6.07
C SER A 147 8.07 0.53 -5.64
N ASN A 148 8.58 0.72 -4.42
CA ASN A 148 8.91 2.02 -3.88
C ASN A 148 10.38 2.05 -3.43
N PRO A 149 11.26 2.88 -4.04
CA PRO A 149 10.87 4.06 -4.81
C PRO A 149 10.96 3.91 -6.35
N ALA A 150 11.41 2.79 -6.89
CA ALA A 150 11.76 2.64 -8.29
C ALA A 150 10.56 2.60 -9.25
N LEU A 151 9.35 2.30 -8.74
CA LEU A 151 8.10 2.19 -9.50
C LEU A 151 8.08 1.04 -10.53
N ASP A 152 8.92 0.03 -10.33
CA ASP A 152 8.89 -1.19 -11.13
C ASP A 152 7.62 -2.00 -10.88
N VAL A 153 7.10 -2.67 -11.91
CA VAL A 153 5.83 -3.40 -11.83
C VAL A 153 6.05 -4.88 -12.13
N ALA A 154 5.77 -5.73 -11.15
CA ALA A 154 5.79 -7.17 -11.33
C ALA A 154 4.44 -7.71 -11.84
N ASP A 155 4.47 -8.75 -12.67
CA ASP A 155 3.28 -9.48 -13.12
C ASP A 155 2.75 -10.37 -12.00
N VAL A 156 1.72 -9.89 -11.30
CA VAL A 156 1.12 -10.59 -10.16
C VAL A 156 0.63 -11.98 -10.56
N ALA A 157 -0.02 -12.12 -11.72
CA ALA A 157 -0.57 -13.41 -12.16
C ALA A 157 0.53 -14.42 -12.50
N ALA A 158 1.62 -13.99 -13.13
CA ALA A 158 2.75 -14.86 -13.43
C ALA A 158 3.44 -15.36 -12.16
N VAL A 159 3.67 -14.46 -11.19
CA VAL A 159 4.28 -14.82 -9.89
C VAL A 159 3.36 -15.74 -9.09
N ALA A 160 2.03 -15.46 -9.04
CA ALA A 160 1.06 -16.33 -8.39
C ALA A 160 1.10 -17.75 -8.96
N GLY A 161 1.06 -17.87 -10.30
CA GLY A 161 1.16 -19.18 -10.97
C GLY A 161 2.45 -19.93 -10.62
N ALA A 162 3.58 -19.25 -10.57
CA ALA A 162 4.88 -19.85 -10.27
C ALA A 162 4.97 -20.35 -8.82
N VAL A 163 4.59 -19.53 -7.85
CA VAL A 163 4.66 -19.94 -6.44
C VAL A 163 3.61 -21.01 -6.08
N HIS A 164 2.42 -20.94 -6.66
CA HIS A 164 1.38 -21.97 -6.47
C HIS A 164 1.79 -23.33 -7.05
N ALA A 165 2.53 -23.36 -8.16
CA ALA A 165 3.08 -24.60 -8.71
C ALA A 165 4.04 -25.31 -7.73
N GLN A 166 4.58 -24.59 -6.77
CA GLN A 166 5.43 -25.13 -5.69
C GLN A 166 4.63 -25.43 -4.39
N GLY A 167 3.32 -25.20 -4.37
CA GLY A 167 2.49 -25.32 -3.17
C GLY A 167 2.63 -24.13 -2.20
N GLY A 168 3.34 -23.08 -2.60
CA GLY A 168 3.53 -21.86 -1.83
C GLY A 168 2.40 -20.85 -2.02
N ARG A 169 2.57 -19.65 -1.46
CA ARG A 169 1.58 -18.55 -1.47
C ARG A 169 2.21 -17.24 -1.94
N LEU A 170 1.38 -16.35 -2.50
CA LEU A 170 1.76 -15.00 -2.87
C LEU A 170 1.10 -13.96 -1.97
N ALA A 171 1.91 -13.11 -1.33
CA ALA A 171 1.47 -11.89 -0.67
C ALA A 171 1.96 -10.67 -1.48
N VAL A 172 1.06 -9.72 -1.72
CA VAL A 172 1.35 -8.50 -2.48
C VAL A 172 1.17 -7.29 -1.57
N ASP A 173 2.22 -6.47 -1.43
CA ASP A 173 2.07 -5.11 -0.91
C ASP A 173 1.49 -4.22 -2.01
N ASN A 174 0.23 -3.88 -1.84
CA ASN A 174 -0.58 -3.09 -2.76
C ASN A 174 -0.72 -1.62 -2.32
N THR A 175 0.13 -1.18 -1.42
CA THR A 175 0.02 0.12 -0.76
C THR A 175 -0.02 1.28 -1.75
N LEU A 176 0.84 1.26 -2.78
CA LEU A 176 0.94 2.33 -3.76
C LEU A 176 -0.27 2.36 -4.71
N ALA A 177 -0.66 1.20 -5.22
CA ALA A 177 -1.75 1.10 -6.19
C ALA A 177 -3.13 1.29 -5.55
N THR A 178 -3.32 0.92 -4.28
CA THR A 178 -4.60 0.84 -3.58
C THR A 178 -5.57 -0.19 -4.18
N PRO A 179 -6.64 -0.57 -3.50
CA PRO A 179 -7.66 -1.48 -4.07
C PRO A 179 -8.40 -0.94 -5.29
N LEU A 180 -8.35 0.38 -5.52
CA LEU A 180 -8.97 1.02 -6.68
C LEU A 180 -8.04 1.05 -7.90
N GLY A 181 -6.74 1.04 -7.69
CA GLY A 181 -5.75 1.01 -8.76
C GLY A 181 -5.35 -0.41 -9.17
N GLN A 182 -5.32 -1.37 -8.24
CA GLN A 182 -4.97 -2.76 -8.51
C GLN A 182 -5.64 -3.67 -7.50
N ARG A 183 -6.07 -4.86 -7.92
CA ARG A 183 -6.70 -5.86 -7.06
C ARG A 183 -5.92 -7.18 -7.09
N PRO A 184 -4.90 -7.35 -6.27
CA PRO A 184 -4.02 -8.52 -6.30
C PRO A 184 -4.76 -9.84 -6.13
N LEU A 185 -5.80 -9.89 -5.29
CA LEU A 185 -6.60 -11.10 -5.07
C LEU A 185 -7.33 -11.57 -6.34
N ASP A 186 -7.72 -10.64 -7.24
CA ASP A 186 -8.32 -10.99 -8.54
C ASP A 186 -7.26 -11.44 -9.56
N LEU A 187 -6.00 -11.13 -9.31
CA LEU A 187 -4.85 -11.54 -10.14
C LEU A 187 -4.19 -12.84 -9.63
N GLY A 188 -4.75 -13.45 -8.59
CA GLY A 188 -4.28 -14.73 -8.08
C GLY A 188 -3.42 -14.64 -6.81
N ALA A 189 -3.19 -13.47 -6.25
CA ALA A 189 -2.52 -13.36 -4.95
C ALA A 189 -3.40 -13.96 -3.83
N ASP A 190 -2.76 -14.54 -2.81
CA ASP A 190 -3.42 -15.11 -1.64
C ASP A 190 -3.67 -14.06 -0.56
N ALA A 191 -2.81 -13.03 -0.49
CA ALA A 191 -2.95 -11.90 0.41
C ALA A 191 -2.64 -10.58 -0.31
N ALA A 192 -3.48 -9.57 -0.06
CA ALA A 192 -3.21 -8.16 -0.39
C ALA A 192 -2.96 -7.40 0.91
N MET A 193 -1.75 -6.88 1.07
CA MET A 193 -1.36 -6.04 2.20
C MET A 193 -1.42 -4.57 1.81
N LEU A 194 -1.80 -3.73 2.74
CA LEU A 194 -1.91 -2.28 2.58
C LEU A 194 -1.35 -1.56 3.81
N SER A 195 -0.45 -0.60 3.61
CA SER A 195 -0.26 0.46 4.59
C SER A 195 -1.39 1.48 4.42
N ALA A 196 -2.45 1.33 5.22
CA ALA A 196 -3.60 2.22 5.17
C ALA A 196 -3.25 3.67 5.59
N THR A 197 -2.07 3.87 6.16
CA THR A 197 -1.39 5.15 6.42
C THR A 197 -1.30 6.05 5.19
N LYS A 198 -1.19 5.44 3.98
CA LYS A 198 -0.91 6.12 2.72
C LYS A 198 -2.21 6.65 2.09
N ALA A 199 -2.43 6.41 0.81
CA ALA A 199 -3.57 6.94 0.08
C ALA A 199 -4.95 6.58 0.66
N LEU A 200 -5.09 5.46 1.40
CA LEU A 200 -6.36 5.10 2.02
C LEU A 200 -6.79 6.16 3.05
N SER A 201 -5.92 6.55 3.98
CA SER A 201 -6.19 7.69 4.87
C SER A 201 -6.08 9.02 4.12
N GLY A 202 -5.03 9.20 3.34
CA GLY A 202 -4.84 10.31 2.42
C GLY A 202 -4.65 11.70 3.06
N HIS A 203 -4.57 11.80 4.40
CA HIS A 203 -4.51 13.08 5.11
C HIS A 203 -3.25 13.23 5.96
N SER A 204 -2.30 12.29 5.87
CA SER A 204 -1.01 12.31 6.58
C SER A 204 -1.13 12.35 8.12
N ASP A 205 -2.21 11.84 8.68
CA ASP A 205 -2.62 11.96 10.08
C ASP A 205 -2.81 10.61 10.79
N LEU A 206 -2.74 9.48 10.07
CA LEU A 206 -2.98 8.14 10.60
C LEU A 206 -1.82 7.19 10.32
N VAL A 207 -1.63 6.23 11.23
CA VAL A 207 -0.77 5.07 11.02
C VAL A 207 -1.60 3.82 11.22
N LEU A 208 -1.89 3.09 10.12
CA LEU A 208 -2.69 1.86 10.12
C LEU A 208 -2.18 0.90 9.04
N GLY A 209 -2.48 -0.39 9.20
CA GLY A 209 -2.23 -1.43 8.20
C GLY A 209 -3.43 -2.32 8.02
N ALA A 210 -3.53 -2.99 6.88
CA ALA A 210 -4.58 -3.96 6.60
C ALA A 210 -4.03 -5.13 5.77
N VAL A 211 -4.64 -6.30 5.94
CA VAL A 211 -4.40 -7.47 5.08
C VAL A 211 -5.74 -8.05 4.69
N SER A 212 -5.95 -8.23 3.39
CA SER A 212 -7.12 -8.85 2.81
C SER A 212 -6.74 -10.22 2.24
N VAL A 213 -7.53 -11.25 2.56
CA VAL A 213 -7.34 -12.64 2.11
C VAL A 213 -8.68 -13.26 1.71
N ARG A 214 -8.67 -14.29 0.88
CA ARG A 214 -9.88 -15.10 0.57
C ARG A 214 -9.98 -16.39 1.38
N ASP A 215 -8.86 -16.85 1.95
CA ASP A 215 -8.81 -18.02 2.81
C ASP A 215 -9.28 -17.65 4.25
N PRO A 216 -10.42 -18.18 4.73
CA PRO A 216 -10.95 -17.86 6.05
C PRO A 216 -10.04 -18.35 7.18
N GLU A 217 -9.27 -19.44 6.95
CA GLU A 217 -8.31 -19.93 7.95
C GLU A 217 -7.13 -18.96 8.08
N TRP A 218 -6.70 -18.38 6.96
CA TRP A 218 -5.66 -17.35 7.02
C TRP A 218 -6.18 -16.07 7.69
N ALA A 219 -7.41 -15.64 7.40
CA ALA A 219 -8.03 -14.52 8.10
C ALA A 219 -8.10 -14.75 9.62
N ALA A 220 -8.46 -15.97 10.05
CA ALA A 220 -8.47 -16.34 11.47
C ALA A 220 -7.07 -16.27 12.10
N ARG A 221 -6.03 -16.76 11.40
CA ARG A 221 -4.63 -16.65 11.85
C ARG A 221 -4.16 -15.20 11.97
N LEU A 222 -4.51 -14.34 11.02
CA LEU A 222 -4.20 -12.90 11.07
C LEU A 222 -4.85 -12.24 12.29
N ARG A 223 -6.12 -12.56 12.61
CA ARG A 223 -6.81 -12.07 13.82
C ARG A 223 -6.16 -12.57 15.10
N ALA A 224 -5.80 -13.84 15.14
CA ALA A 224 -5.11 -14.43 16.29
C ALA A 224 -3.74 -13.73 16.52
N HIS A 225 -2.95 -13.53 15.46
CA HIS A 225 -1.68 -12.80 15.54
C HIS A 225 -1.87 -11.37 16.05
N ARG A 226 -2.86 -10.63 15.52
CA ARG A 226 -3.21 -9.29 15.98
C ARG A 226 -3.54 -9.25 17.46
N SER A 227 -4.45 -10.12 17.92
CA SER A 227 -4.93 -10.14 19.30
C SER A 227 -3.83 -10.56 20.28
N GLN A 228 -3.05 -11.60 19.96
CA GLN A 228 -1.98 -12.11 20.81
C GLN A 228 -0.77 -11.17 20.85
N GLY A 229 -0.40 -10.58 19.72
CA GLY A 229 0.69 -9.61 19.61
C GLY A 229 0.32 -8.20 20.05
N GLY A 230 -0.97 -7.91 20.27
CA GLY A 230 -1.43 -6.59 20.65
C GLY A 230 -1.34 -5.54 19.54
N ALA A 231 -1.16 -5.94 18.28
CA ALA A 231 -1.00 -5.07 17.12
C ALA A 231 -2.33 -4.45 16.64
N ILE A 232 -3.13 -3.96 17.60
CA ILE A 232 -4.49 -3.46 17.38
C ILE A 232 -4.50 -2.00 16.94
N ALA A 233 -5.51 -1.63 16.15
CA ALA A 233 -5.82 -0.24 15.80
C ALA A 233 -6.56 0.49 16.93
N GLY A 234 -6.38 1.80 17.07
CA GLY A 234 -7.27 2.62 17.88
C GLY A 234 -8.64 2.76 17.19
N PRO A 235 -9.76 2.72 17.94
CA PRO A 235 -11.09 2.86 17.34
C PRO A 235 -11.31 4.22 16.66
N PHE A 236 -10.67 5.28 17.16
CA PHE A 236 -10.78 6.61 16.58
C PHE A 236 -10.06 6.70 15.24
N GLU A 237 -8.83 6.18 15.16
CA GLU A 237 -8.04 6.11 13.93
C GLU A 237 -8.74 5.22 12.88
N ALA A 238 -9.32 4.11 13.30
CA ALA A 238 -10.11 3.25 12.42
C ALA A 238 -11.33 3.99 11.86
N TRP A 239 -12.05 4.75 12.69
CA TRP A 239 -13.18 5.56 12.25
C TRP A 239 -12.76 6.66 11.26
N MET A 240 -11.65 7.36 11.52
CA MET A 240 -11.09 8.36 10.60
C MET A 240 -10.72 7.73 9.26
N LEU A 241 -10.13 6.54 9.27
CA LEU A 241 -9.84 5.79 8.04
C LEU A 241 -11.13 5.48 7.26
N HIS A 242 -12.16 4.96 7.93
CA HIS A 242 -13.46 4.68 7.29
C HIS A 242 -14.04 5.92 6.60
N ARG A 243 -14.04 7.06 7.31
CA ARG A 243 -14.46 8.35 6.76
C ARG A 243 -13.66 8.74 5.51
N SER A 244 -12.34 8.51 5.53
CA SER A 244 -11.42 8.87 4.43
C SER A 244 -11.62 8.00 3.19
N LEU A 245 -12.03 6.74 3.34
CA LEU A 245 -12.30 5.84 2.21
C LEU A 245 -13.39 6.38 1.28
N ALA A 246 -14.38 7.11 1.79
CA ALA A 246 -15.45 7.68 0.99
C ALA A 246 -14.97 8.67 -0.08
N THR A 247 -13.80 9.30 0.09
CA THR A 247 -13.18 10.22 -0.88
C THR A 247 -11.98 9.61 -1.61
N LEU A 248 -11.66 8.33 -1.38
CA LEU A 248 -10.47 7.70 -1.95
C LEU A 248 -10.45 7.78 -3.47
N ALA A 249 -11.58 7.50 -4.13
CA ALA A 249 -11.65 7.51 -5.59
C ALA A 249 -11.36 8.91 -6.16
N LEU A 250 -11.94 9.95 -5.58
CA LEU A 250 -11.72 11.35 -6.01
C LEU A 250 -10.27 11.77 -5.84
N ARG A 251 -9.67 11.43 -4.70
CA ARG A 251 -8.27 11.75 -4.40
C ARG A 251 -7.32 11.01 -5.35
N LEU A 252 -7.51 9.70 -5.48
CA LEU A 252 -6.65 8.86 -6.33
C LEU A 252 -6.71 9.28 -7.80
N GLU A 253 -7.89 9.61 -8.32
CA GLU A 253 -8.07 10.12 -9.69
C GLU A 253 -7.27 11.41 -9.91
N ARG A 254 -7.41 12.40 -9.03
CA ARG A 254 -6.68 13.67 -9.11
C ARG A 254 -5.17 13.47 -8.97
N GLN A 255 -4.74 12.72 -7.96
CA GLN A 255 -3.33 12.44 -7.69
C GLN A 255 -2.65 11.71 -8.85
N SER A 256 -3.30 10.68 -9.40
CA SER A 256 -2.75 9.91 -10.52
C SER A 256 -2.69 10.72 -11.81
N ALA A 257 -3.69 11.58 -12.06
CA ALA A 257 -3.67 12.50 -13.19
C ALA A 257 -2.53 13.51 -13.06
N ASN A 258 -2.36 14.10 -11.89
CA ASN A 258 -1.25 15.01 -11.60
C ASN A 258 0.10 14.31 -11.76
N ALA A 259 0.27 13.10 -11.21
CA ALA A 259 1.51 12.33 -11.30
C ALA A 259 1.92 12.05 -12.76
N LEU A 260 0.98 11.56 -13.58
CA LEU A 260 1.27 11.28 -15.00
C LEU A 260 1.59 12.56 -15.77
N ALA A 261 0.82 13.65 -15.56
CA ALA A 261 1.05 14.93 -16.23
C ALA A 261 2.40 15.54 -15.83
N LEU A 262 2.78 15.45 -14.54
CA LEU A 262 4.11 15.87 -14.05
C LEU A 262 5.22 14.99 -14.62
N ALA A 263 5.03 13.67 -14.71
CA ALA A 263 6.02 12.78 -15.32
C ALA A 263 6.29 13.15 -16.79
N LEU A 264 5.24 13.40 -17.56
CA LEU A 264 5.37 13.85 -18.96
C LEU A 264 6.06 15.21 -19.05
N TRP A 265 5.68 16.16 -18.20
CA TRP A 265 6.27 17.51 -18.17
C TRP A 265 7.74 17.51 -17.74
N LEU A 266 8.11 16.70 -16.74
CA LEU A 266 9.50 16.56 -16.26
C LEU A 266 10.44 16.00 -17.32
N ARG A 267 9.97 15.10 -18.18
CA ARG A 267 10.77 14.55 -19.30
C ARG A 267 11.23 15.60 -20.31
N GLU A 268 10.52 16.70 -20.40
CA GLU A 268 10.86 17.81 -21.30
C GLU A 268 11.84 18.81 -20.67
N ARG A 269 12.23 18.60 -19.41
CA ARG A 269 13.14 19.49 -18.69
C ARG A 269 14.59 19.07 -18.90
N PRO A 270 15.47 20.00 -19.38
CA PRO A 270 16.89 19.68 -19.61
C PRO A 270 17.66 19.38 -18.31
N GLU A 271 17.14 19.82 -17.16
CA GLU A 271 17.72 19.60 -15.83
C GLU A 271 17.47 18.16 -15.32
N VAL A 272 16.51 17.43 -15.89
CA VAL A 272 16.06 16.11 -15.46
C VAL A 272 16.74 15.05 -16.32
N LEU A 273 17.49 14.16 -15.68
CA LEU A 273 18.26 13.10 -16.36
C LEU A 273 17.43 11.87 -16.68
N ASP A 274 16.47 11.53 -15.82
CA ASP A 274 15.60 10.35 -15.96
C ASP A 274 14.27 10.62 -15.25
N VAL A 275 13.19 10.03 -15.78
CA VAL A 275 11.84 10.09 -15.17
C VAL A 275 11.22 8.70 -15.18
N ARG A 276 10.74 8.25 -14.02
CA ARG A 276 10.10 6.96 -13.83
C ARG A 276 8.63 7.12 -13.42
N HIS A 277 7.73 6.52 -14.19
CA HIS A 277 6.31 6.42 -13.88
C HIS A 277 5.69 5.29 -14.73
N PRO A 278 4.92 4.35 -14.15
CA PRO A 278 4.40 3.19 -14.87
C PRO A 278 3.48 3.53 -16.06
N GLY A 279 2.91 4.72 -16.07
CA GLY A 279 2.08 5.23 -17.17
C GLY A 279 2.86 5.78 -18.38
N LEU A 280 4.18 5.90 -18.31
CA LEU A 280 5.02 6.30 -19.44
C LEU A 280 5.18 5.12 -20.39
N ALA A 281 5.00 5.33 -21.70
CA ALA A 281 5.02 4.26 -22.69
C ALA A 281 6.38 3.55 -22.82
N ASP A 282 7.46 4.22 -22.45
CA ASP A 282 8.84 3.71 -22.44
C ASP A 282 9.27 3.16 -21.08
N HIS A 283 8.39 3.16 -20.07
CA HIS A 283 8.68 2.47 -18.81
C HIS A 283 8.83 0.97 -19.05
N PRO A 284 9.88 0.29 -18.53
CA PRO A 284 10.17 -1.11 -18.82
C PRO A 284 8.97 -2.05 -18.59
N HIS A 285 8.17 -1.76 -17.60
CA HIS A 285 7.01 -2.58 -17.21
C HIS A 285 5.65 -1.96 -17.60
N HIS A 286 5.63 -0.99 -18.53
CA HIS A 286 4.38 -0.33 -18.95
C HIS A 286 3.30 -1.31 -19.42
N ALA A 287 3.68 -2.31 -20.21
CA ALA A 287 2.75 -3.31 -20.74
C ALA A 287 2.10 -4.15 -19.61
N ILE A 288 2.86 -4.47 -18.55
CA ILE A 288 2.35 -5.15 -17.35
C ILE A 288 1.40 -4.22 -16.59
N ALA A 289 1.82 -2.98 -16.36
CA ALA A 289 1.02 -1.99 -15.65
C ALA A 289 -0.34 -1.74 -16.32
N VAL A 290 -0.38 -1.52 -17.62
CA VAL A 290 -1.62 -1.33 -18.39
C VAL A 290 -2.55 -2.53 -18.32
N ARG A 291 -2.01 -3.75 -18.29
CA ARG A 291 -2.80 -4.98 -18.24
C ARG A 291 -3.47 -5.19 -16.87
N GLN A 292 -2.77 -4.89 -15.77
CA GLN A 292 -3.23 -5.27 -14.42
C GLN A 292 -3.70 -4.11 -13.55
N MET A 293 -3.39 -2.85 -13.92
CA MET A 293 -3.70 -1.67 -13.11
C MET A 293 -4.80 -0.83 -13.76
N GLN A 294 -5.66 -0.23 -12.94
CA GLN A 294 -6.67 0.75 -13.33
C GLN A 294 -6.16 2.20 -13.14
N SER A 295 -5.13 2.38 -12.32
CA SER A 295 -4.49 3.65 -12.01
C SER A 295 -3.03 3.37 -11.65
N PHE A 296 -2.11 4.23 -12.08
CA PHE A 296 -0.67 4.07 -11.86
C PHE A 296 -0.17 4.67 -10.54
N GLY A 297 -1.08 5.26 -9.75
CA GLY A 297 -0.78 5.84 -8.44
C GLY A 297 -0.22 7.26 -8.48
N PRO A 298 0.10 7.82 -7.29
CA PRO A 298 0.45 9.22 -7.12
C PRO A 298 1.95 9.51 -7.24
N LEU A 299 2.81 8.52 -7.43
CA LEU A 299 4.26 8.70 -7.36
C LEU A 299 4.89 8.96 -8.73
N VAL A 300 5.87 9.85 -8.75
CA VAL A 300 6.81 10.07 -9.85
C VAL A 300 8.23 9.98 -9.29
N GLY A 301 9.09 9.19 -9.91
CA GLY A 301 10.52 9.21 -9.68
C GLY A 301 11.21 10.05 -10.75
N PHE A 302 12.16 10.91 -10.38
CA PHE A 302 13.03 11.56 -11.34
C PHE A 302 14.42 11.81 -10.77
N THR A 303 15.41 11.98 -11.64
CA THR A 303 16.82 12.11 -11.26
C THR A 303 17.38 13.44 -11.71
N LEU A 304 18.00 14.16 -10.78
CA LEU A 304 18.80 15.36 -11.03
C LEU A 304 20.29 15.02 -10.97
N ASP A 305 21.14 15.95 -11.42
CA ASP A 305 22.60 15.76 -11.44
C ASP A 305 23.20 15.81 -10.03
N GLY A 306 23.16 14.68 -9.35
CA GLY A 306 23.79 14.45 -8.05
C GLY A 306 23.01 14.97 -6.83
N ALA A 307 23.57 14.67 -5.66
CA ALA A 307 22.94 14.93 -4.37
C ALA A 307 22.75 16.42 -4.08
N GLU A 308 23.75 17.26 -4.42
CA GLU A 308 23.72 18.70 -4.13
C GLU A 308 22.63 19.41 -4.94
N ARG A 309 22.50 19.08 -6.24
CA ARG A 309 21.46 19.61 -7.10
C ARG A 309 20.06 19.21 -6.59
N ALA A 310 19.89 17.94 -6.25
CA ALA A 310 18.63 17.45 -5.70
C ALA A 310 18.26 18.14 -4.37
N GLN A 311 19.25 18.42 -3.52
CA GLN A 311 18.97 19.10 -2.25
C GLN A 311 18.65 20.60 -2.45
N ARG A 312 19.31 21.30 -3.40
CA ARG A 312 18.96 22.68 -3.74
C ARG A 312 17.55 22.76 -4.34
N PHE A 313 17.22 21.83 -5.24
CA PHE A 313 15.87 21.72 -5.78
C PHE A 313 14.81 21.58 -4.67
N LEU A 314 15.02 20.65 -3.71
CA LEU A 314 14.09 20.47 -2.59
C LEU A 314 13.98 21.71 -1.71
N ALA A 315 15.08 22.40 -1.44
CA ALA A 315 15.09 23.64 -0.66
C ALA A 315 14.40 24.81 -1.38
N GLY A 316 14.37 24.79 -2.73
CA GLY A 316 13.70 25.79 -3.55
C GLY A 316 12.18 25.61 -3.68
N LEU A 317 11.60 24.47 -3.24
CA LEU A 317 10.16 24.26 -3.28
C LEU A 317 9.43 25.12 -2.25
N GLU A 318 8.31 25.73 -2.62
CA GLU A 318 7.46 26.53 -1.74
C GLU A 318 6.12 25.91 -1.46
N LEU A 319 5.53 25.25 -2.46
CA LEU A 319 4.24 24.58 -2.35
C LEU A 319 4.40 23.13 -1.91
N VAL A 320 5.39 22.43 -2.48
CA VAL A 320 5.65 21.03 -2.21
C VAL A 320 6.52 20.87 -0.97
N ALA A 321 6.07 20.12 0.02
CA ALA A 321 6.82 19.91 1.26
C ALA A 321 7.95 18.87 1.07
N GLU A 322 9.19 19.18 1.54
CA GLU A 322 10.20 18.14 1.72
C GLU A 322 9.82 17.26 2.90
N ALA A 323 9.25 16.08 2.60
CA ALA A 323 8.79 15.13 3.61
C ALA A 323 8.84 13.70 3.08
N THR A 324 8.99 12.76 4.01
CA THR A 324 8.81 11.33 3.72
C THR A 324 7.33 10.95 3.60
N SER A 325 7.06 9.69 3.27
CA SER A 325 5.72 9.15 3.03
C SER A 325 5.19 9.50 1.63
N PHE A 326 3.92 9.19 1.35
CA PHE A 326 3.26 9.47 0.07
C PHE A 326 1.75 9.25 0.16
N GLY A 327 1.02 9.67 -0.89
CA GLY A 327 -0.42 9.41 -1.03
C GLY A 327 -1.31 10.34 -0.21
N GLY A 328 -0.75 11.40 0.41
CA GLY A 328 -1.49 12.48 1.04
C GLY A 328 -2.11 13.44 0.02
N VAL A 329 -3.09 14.25 0.47
CA VAL A 329 -3.70 15.31 -0.35
C VAL A 329 -2.74 16.43 -0.70
N HIS A 330 -1.69 16.62 0.11
CA HIS A 330 -0.60 17.56 -0.15
C HIS A 330 0.55 16.86 -0.88
N SER A 331 1.13 17.53 -1.86
CA SER A 331 2.33 17.05 -2.55
C SER A 331 3.54 17.05 -1.63
N THR A 332 4.35 15.99 -1.72
CA THR A 332 5.62 15.88 -0.99
C THR A 332 6.73 15.37 -1.91
N ALA A 333 7.96 15.76 -1.62
CA ALA A 333 9.15 15.28 -2.33
C ALA A 333 10.28 14.96 -1.36
N GLU A 334 11.11 13.97 -1.70
CA GLU A 334 12.32 13.67 -0.93
C GLU A 334 13.41 13.03 -1.81
N ARG A 335 14.66 13.27 -1.46
CA ARG A 335 15.81 12.60 -2.05
C ARG A 335 16.00 11.24 -1.39
N ARG A 336 15.76 10.15 -2.15
CA ARG A 336 15.73 8.79 -1.57
C ARG A 336 17.10 8.24 -1.19
N ALA A 337 18.15 8.57 -1.92
CA ALA A 337 19.51 8.11 -1.60
C ALA A 337 20.00 8.53 -0.20
N ARG A 338 19.39 9.56 0.42
CA ARG A 338 19.74 10.01 1.79
C ARG A 338 19.58 8.95 2.87
N TRP A 339 18.71 7.94 2.64
CA TRP A 339 18.44 6.87 3.60
C TRP A 339 19.47 5.73 3.54
N GLY A 340 20.21 5.60 2.44
CA GLY A 340 21.19 4.53 2.25
C GLY A 340 20.58 3.13 2.16
N THR A 341 19.26 3.04 2.03
CA THR A 341 18.52 1.77 1.99
C THR A 341 18.00 1.41 0.61
N ASP A 342 17.98 2.36 -0.31
CA ASP A 342 17.45 2.19 -1.66
C ASP A 342 18.59 2.25 -2.69
N ALA A 343 18.56 1.34 -3.66
CA ALA A 343 19.53 1.29 -4.75
C ALA A 343 19.13 2.28 -5.87
N VAL A 344 19.26 3.57 -5.60
CA VAL A 344 18.92 4.66 -6.52
C VAL A 344 20.09 5.65 -6.67
N ALA A 345 20.08 6.43 -7.75
CA ALA A 345 21.08 7.48 -7.96
C ALA A 345 21.04 8.54 -6.85
N ASP A 346 22.19 9.18 -6.58
CA ASP A 346 22.30 10.20 -5.53
C ASP A 346 21.34 11.38 -5.70
N GLY A 347 21.04 11.75 -6.94
CA GLY A 347 20.10 12.81 -7.29
C GLY A 347 18.65 12.34 -7.46
N PHE A 348 18.31 11.10 -7.11
CA PHE A 348 16.96 10.59 -7.27
C PHE A 348 15.97 11.21 -6.28
N ILE A 349 14.93 11.82 -6.84
CA ILE A 349 13.80 12.41 -6.12
C ILE A 349 12.58 11.48 -6.28
N ARG A 350 11.96 11.12 -5.17
CA ARG A 350 10.61 10.58 -5.16
C ARG A 350 9.63 11.70 -4.88
N PHE A 351 8.75 11.97 -5.83
CA PHE A 351 7.69 12.95 -5.73
C PHE A 351 6.34 12.24 -5.55
N SER A 352 5.58 12.65 -4.56
CA SER A 352 4.21 12.21 -4.33
C SER A 352 3.26 13.34 -4.70
N ALA A 353 2.55 13.20 -5.81
CA ALA A 353 1.57 14.17 -6.26
C ALA A 353 0.34 14.16 -5.34
N GLY A 354 -0.04 15.32 -4.88
CA GLY A 354 -1.26 15.59 -4.12
C GLY A 354 -2.43 15.99 -5.01
N CYS A 355 -3.37 16.71 -4.40
CA CYS A 355 -4.61 17.12 -5.05
C CYS A 355 -4.59 18.60 -5.51
N GLU A 356 -3.47 19.27 -5.44
CA GLU A 356 -3.28 20.66 -5.88
C GLU A 356 -3.57 20.83 -7.38
N ASP A 357 -3.73 22.07 -7.83
CA ASP A 357 -3.85 22.35 -9.25
C ASP A 357 -2.51 22.10 -9.95
N LEU A 358 -2.58 21.38 -11.08
CA LEU A 358 -1.40 20.95 -11.83
C LEU A 358 -0.50 22.13 -12.24
N ALA A 359 -1.11 23.26 -12.66
CA ALA A 359 -0.37 24.45 -13.06
C ALA A 359 0.48 25.04 -11.92
N ASP A 360 -0.04 25.01 -10.69
CA ASP A 360 0.67 25.50 -9.52
C ASP A 360 1.84 24.58 -9.15
N LEU A 361 1.63 23.26 -9.24
CA LEU A 361 2.71 22.28 -9.06
C LEU A 361 3.82 22.45 -10.10
N GLN A 362 3.45 22.61 -11.37
CA GLN A 362 4.41 22.85 -12.45
C GLN A 362 5.20 24.16 -12.26
N ALA A 363 4.53 25.22 -11.80
CA ALA A 363 5.18 26.50 -11.54
C ALA A 363 6.19 26.40 -10.37
N ASP A 364 5.82 25.71 -9.28
CA ASP A 364 6.72 25.50 -8.13
C ASP A 364 7.94 24.66 -8.51
N LEU A 365 7.72 23.56 -9.24
CA LEU A 365 8.82 22.70 -9.71
C LEU A 365 9.72 23.43 -10.72
N ALA A 366 9.15 24.21 -11.66
CA ALA A 366 9.93 24.95 -12.65
C ALA A 366 10.88 25.94 -11.97
N ARG A 367 10.36 26.75 -11.04
CA ARG A 367 11.17 27.69 -10.26
C ARG A 367 12.30 26.99 -9.51
N ALA A 368 11.99 25.89 -8.81
CA ALA A 368 12.98 25.13 -8.05
C ALA A 368 14.05 24.46 -8.94
N LEU A 369 13.70 24.06 -10.18
CA LEU A 369 14.65 23.52 -11.16
C LEU A 369 15.60 24.60 -11.71
N GLU A 370 15.12 25.85 -11.91
CA GLU A 370 15.91 26.97 -12.41
C GLU A 370 16.89 27.50 -11.35
N GLU A 371 16.47 27.58 -10.10
CA GLU A 371 17.27 28.11 -8.97
C GLU A 371 18.25 27.07 -8.39
N GLY A 372 17.97 25.79 -8.55
CA GLY A 372 18.76 24.66 -8.06
C GLY A 372 19.83 24.21 -9.04
#